data_2134e419044436f5e5301b3bdc72e90b
#
_entry.id   2134e419044436f5e5301b3bdc72e90b
#
_cell.length_a   1.000
_cell.length_b   1.000
_cell.length_c   1.000
_cell.angle_alpha   90.00
_cell.angle_beta   90.00
_cell.angle_gamma   90.00
#
_symmetry.space_group_name_H-M   'P 1'
#
loop_
_entity.id
_entity.type
_entity.pdbx_description
1 polymer ?
#
loop_
_entity_poly.entity_id
_entity_poly.type
_entity_poly.pdbx_seq_one_letter_code
_entity_poly.pdbx_strand_id
1 'polypeptide(L)'
;SSQSPPLPLSQTPRPLPFRPEKKKQAALSPTLTSQVRNYAAKEVKFGVECRSGVLAGVNMLADAVQVTLGPKGRNVVIEQAYGGPKITKDGVSVARSIELRDRHQNVGAALVKQVASATNDAAGDGTTTATVLTRAILNEGVKSVAAGMNPMDLRRGIQVAVDHVVSALKKAAKPISTSAEIAQVGTISANGEREIGELIARAMERVGKEGVI
;
A
#
# COMPACT_ATOMS: atom_id res chain seq x y z
N SER A 1 21.63 98.52 -30.98
CA SER A 1 20.18 98.30 -30.89
C SER A 1 19.90 96.87 -30.56
N SER A 2 19.73 96.60 -29.29
CA SER A 2 19.43 95.27 -28.71
C SER A 2 17.97 95.26 -28.28
N GLN A 3 17.17 94.38 -28.92
CA GLN A 3 15.82 94.14 -28.52
C GLN A 3 15.77 92.86 -27.69
N SER A 4 15.30 92.99 -26.43
CA SER A 4 15.00 91.87 -25.53
C SER A 4 13.70 91.12 -25.95
N PRO A 5 13.64 89.83 -25.83
CA PRO A 5 12.40 89.10 -26.16
C PRO A 5 11.34 89.23 -25.05
N PRO A 6 10.03 89.18 -25.35
CA PRO A 6 8.96 89.28 -24.37
C PRO A 6 8.83 88.04 -23.49
N LEU A 7 8.44 88.27 -22.22
CA LEU A 7 8.18 87.32 -21.20
C LEU A 7 6.95 86.42 -21.55
N PRO A 8 6.92 85.15 -21.26
CA PRO A 8 5.78 84.27 -21.50
C PRO A 8 4.66 84.51 -20.48
N LEU A 9 3.44 84.54 -20.98
CA LEU A 9 2.20 84.68 -20.25
C LEU A 9 2.01 83.58 -19.17
N SER A 10 1.55 84.01 -17.99
CA SER A 10 1.23 83.20 -16.82
C SER A 10 0.29 82.08 -17.17
N GLN A 11 0.76 80.85 -16.99
CA GLN A 11 -0.07 79.66 -17.08
C GLN A 11 -0.91 79.51 -15.80
N THR A 12 -2.20 79.60 -15.91
CA THR A 12 -3.14 79.23 -14.83
C THR A 12 -2.99 77.80 -14.45
N PRO A 13 -2.97 77.45 -13.15
CA PRO A 13 -2.84 76.04 -12.74
C PRO A 13 -4.06 75.23 -13.14
N ARG A 14 -3.83 74.11 -13.82
CA ARG A 14 -4.89 73.12 -14.15
C ARG A 14 -5.45 72.55 -12.85
N PRO A 15 -6.77 72.39 -12.72
CA PRO A 15 -7.35 71.69 -11.59
C PRO A 15 -6.91 70.23 -11.59
N LEU A 16 -6.46 69.72 -10.44
CA LEU A 16 -6.08 68.32 -10.23
C LEU A 16 -7.31 67.42 -10.44
N PRO A 17 -7.16 66.24 -11.06
CA PRO A 17 -8.25 65.31 -11.22
C PRO A 17 -8.75 64.80 -9.85
N PHE A 18 -10.03 64.87 -9.65
CA PHE A 18 -10.75 64.35 -8.49
C PHE A 18 -10.41 62.87 -8.33
N ARG A 19 -9.64 62.53 -7.29
CA ARG A 19 -9.35 61.13 -6.95
C ARG A 19 -10.43 60.64 -5.99
N PRO A 20 -11.30 59.69 -6.40
CA PRO A 20 -12.28 59.18 -5.49
C PRO A 20 -11.59 58.49 -4.33
N GLU A 21 -11.89 58.89 -3.11
CA GLU A 21 -11.44 58.21 -1.88
C GLU A 21 -11.90 56.75 -1.95
N LYS A 22 -10.95 55.83 -2.06
CA LYS A 22 -11.18 54.43 -1.83
C LYS A 22 -11.63 54.27 -0.39
N LYS A 23 -12.93 54.09 -0.15
CA LYS A 23 -13.43 53.63 1.13
C LYS A 23 -12.57 52.40 1.50
N LYS A 24 -11.81 52.50 2.56
CA LYS A 24 -11.14 51.39 3.20
C LYS A 24 -12.26 50.42 3.61
N GLN A 25 -12.48 49.40 2.81
CA GLN A 25 -13.20 48.22 3.28
C GLN A 25 -12.39 47.72 4.46
N ALA A 26 -12.99 47.81 5.63
CA ALA A 26 -12.45 47.17 6.82
C ALA A 26 -12.24 45.69 6.46
N ALA A 27 -10.98 45.27 6.44
CA ALA A 27 -10.64 43.89 6.34
C ALA A 27 -11.31 43.20 7.54
N LEU A 28 -12.40 42.49 7.26
CA LEU A 28 -12.93 41.52 8.20
C LEU A 28 -11.75 40.65 8.59
N SER A 29 -11.41 40.68 9.87
CA SER A 29 -10.45 39.79 10.49
C SER A 29 -10.74 38.36 9.99
N PRO A 30 -9.72 37.57 9.63
CA PRO A 30 -9.98 36.18 9.30
C PRO A 30 -10.63 35.58 10.54
N THR A 31 -11.92 35.32 10.42
CA THR A 31 -12.66 34.52 11.38
C THR A 31 -11.79 33.32 11.64
N LEU A 32 -11.36 33.11 12.87
CA LEU A 32 -10.77 31.88 13.36
C LEU A 32 -11.65 30.74 12.86
N THR A 33 -11.34 30.20 11.69
CA THR A 33 -11.87 28.93 11.26
C THR A 33 -11.34 27.98 12.31
N SER A 34 -12.17 27.72 13.32
CA SER A 34 -11.91 26.64 14.25
C SER A 34 -11.57 25.46 13.34
N GLN A 35 -10.35 24.98 13.41
CA GLN A 35 -10.00 23.69 12.85
C GLN A 35 -10.88 22.70 13.60
N VAL A 36 -12.09 22.49 13.08
CA VAL A 36 -12.88 21.35 13.44
C VAL A 36 -11.97 20.18 13.08
N ARG A 37 -11.26 19.65 14.06
CA ARG A 37 -10.64 18.34 13.94
C ARG A 37 -11.81 17.44 13.61
N ASN A 38 -11.96 17.14 12.33
CA ASN A 38 -12.83 16.09 11.87
C ASN A 38 -12.27 14.81 12.49
N TYR A 39 -12.69 14.52 13.71
CA TYR A 39 -12.69 13.16 14.19
C TYR A 39 -13.53 12.41 13.17
N ALA A 40 -12.83 11.68 12.28
CA ALA A 40 -13.51 10.91 11.28
C ALA A 40 -14.43 9.94 12.03
N ALA A 41 -15.73 10.23 11.98
CA ALA A 41 -16.73 9.41 12.65
C ALA A 41 -16.54 7.97 12.17
N LYS A 42 -16.50 7.03 13.12
CA LYS A 42 -16.40 5.62 12.78
C LYS A 42 -17.76 5.15 12.30
N GLU A 43 -17.81 4.61 11.10
CA GLU A 43 -18.98 3.91 10.59
C GLU A 43 -18.98 2.49 11.17
N VAL A 44 -20.09 2.10 11.79
CA VAL A 44 -20.23 0.77 12.39
C VAL A 44 -21.23 -0.04 11.58
N LYS A 45 -20.80 -1.18 11.06
CA LYS A 45 -21.63 -2.12 10.31
C LYS A 45 -21.63 -3.49 10.98
N PHE A 46 -22.74 -4.20 10.88
CA PHE A 46 -22.96 -5.49 11.52
C PHE A 46 -23.43 -6.55 10.50
N GLY A 47 -23.34 -7.80 10.90
CA GLY A 47 -23.95 -8.91 10.19
C GLY A 47 -23.37 -9.19 8.80
N VAL A 48 -24.24 -9.49 7.86
CA VAL A 48 -23.88 -9.92 6.51
C VAL A 48 -23.25 -8.77 5.70
N GLU A 49 -23.77 -7.56 5.83
CA GLU A 49 -23.27 -6.40 5.10
C GLU A 49 -21.79 -6.10 5.43
N CYS A 50 -21.43 -6.16 6.72
CA CYS A 50 -20.05 -5.98 7.15
C CYS A 50 -19.15 -7.06 6.55
N ARG A 51 -19.55 -8.33 6.67
CA ARG A 51 -18.75 -9.45 6.14
C ARG A 51 -18.59 -9.40 4.62
N SER A 52 -19.63 -9.04 3.88
CA SER A 52 -19.57 -8.93 2.42
C SER A 52 -18.64 -7.80 1.98
N GLY A 53 -18.68 -6.65 2.65
CA GLY A 53 -17.76 -5.53 2.37
C GLY A 53 -16.29 -5.91 2.61
N VAL A 54 -15.99 -6.51 3.77
CA VAL A 54 -14.63 -7.00 4.09
C VAL A 54 -14.17 -8.04 3.06
N LEU A 55 -15.03 -9.01 2.74
CA LEU A 55 -14.70 -10.07 1.78
C LEU A 55 -14.44 -9.52 0.36
N ALA A 56 -15.22 -8.54 -0.07
CA ALA A 56 -14.98 -7.85 -1.35
C ALA A 56 -13.60 -7.19 -1.39
N GLY A 57 -13.19 -6.52 -0.31
CA GLY A 57 -11.86 -5.93 -0.20
C GLY A 57 -10.72 -6.94 -0.23
N VAL A 58 -10.89 -8.07 0.47
CA VAL A 58 -9.95 -9.21 0.43
C VAL A 58 -9.81 -9.75 -0.99
N ASN A 59 -10.93 -9.98 -1.68
CA ASN A 59 -10.92 -10.52 -3.03
C ASN A 59 -10.25 -9.57 -4.01
N MET A 60 -10.57 -8.27 -3.99
CA MET A 60 -9.95 -7.28 -4.87
C MET A 60 -8.43 -7.21 -4.69
N LEU A 61 -7.96 -7.18 -3.46
CA LEU A 61 -6.52 -7.16 -3.21
C LEU A 61 -5.86 -8.48 -3.64
N ALA A 62 -6.47 -9.61 -3.32
CA ALA A 62 -5.93 -10.92 -3.69
C ALA A 62 -5.89 -11.13 -5.20
N ASP A 63 -6.90 -10.64 -5.95
CA ASP A 63 -6.91 -10.69 -7.42
C ASP A 63 -5.76 -9.88 -8.03
N ALA A 64 -5.49 -8.69 -7.49
CA ALA A 64 -4.37 -7.86 -7.95
C ALA A 64 -3.00 -8.51 -7.65
N VAL A 65 -2.85 -9.13 -6.48
CA VAL A 65 -1.59 -9.78 -6.08
C VAL A 65 -1.40 -11.13 -6.78
N GLN A 66 -2.47 -11.89 -7.01
CA GLN A 66 -2.42 -13.22 -7.62
C GLN A 66 -1.78 -13.24 -9.00
N VAL A 67 -1.87 -12.14 -9.77
CA VAL A 67 -1.27 -12.07 -11.11
C VAL A 67 0.26 -12.18 -11.08
N THR A 68 0.89 -11.95 -9.94
CA THR A 68 2.35 -12.06 -9.74
C THR A 68 2.81 -13.47 -9.35
N LEU A 69 1.88 -14.43 -9.18
CA LEU A 69 2.17 -15.74 -8.62
C LEU A 69 3.01 -16.62 -9.54
N GLY A 70 4.10 -17.14 -9.00
CA GLY A 70 4.90 -18.20 -9.60
C GLY A 70 5.68 -17.81 -10.85
N PRO A 71 6.22 -18.80 -11.61
CA PRO A 71 7.10 -18.55 -12.76
C PRO A 71 6.40 -17.87 -13.94
N LYS A 72 5.09 -18.04 -14.07
CA LYS A 72 4.26 -17.34 -15.08
C LYS A 72 3.67 -16.02 -14.55
N GLY A 73 4.06 -15.58 -13.36
CA GLY A 73 3.62 -14.32 -12.77
C GLY A 73 3.97 -13.13 -13.66
N ARG A 74 3.08 -12.14 -13.70
CA ARG A 74 3.21 -10.92 -14.49
C ARG A 74 3.69 -9.76 -13.64
N ASN A 75 4.35 -8.81 -14.26
CA ASN A 75 4.66 -7.53 -13.63
C ASN A 75 3.37 -6.71 -13.47
N VAL A 76 3.31 -5.99 -12.37
CA VAL A 76 2.26 -5.00 -12.08
C VAL A 76 2.87 -3.61 -12.17
N VAL A 77 2.16 -2.70 -12.80
CA VAL A 77 2.53 -1.29 -12.89
C VAL A 77 1.78 -0.53 -11.80
N ILE A 78 2.51 0.12 -10.91
CA ILE A 78 1.95 0.88 -9.78
C ILE A 78 2.18 2.36 -10.04
N GLU A 79 1.10 3.13 -10.06
CA GLU A 79 1.16 4.58 -10.11
C GLU A 79 1.76 5.12 -8.81
N GLN A 80 2.65 6.11 -8.92
CA GLN A 80 3.24 6.79 -7.77
C GLN A 80 2.82 8.25 -7.77
N ALA A 81 2.61 8.82 -6.58
CA ALA A 81 2.27 10.24 -6.44
C ALA A 81 3.38 11.16 -6.94
N TYR A 82 4.63 10.72 -6.88
CA TYR A 82 5.81 11.45 -7.35
C TYR A 82 6.73 10.50 -8.12
N GLY A 83 7.19 10.93 -9.29
CA GLY A 83 8.08 10.15 -10.15
C GLY A 83 7.36 9.30 -11.18
N GLY A 84 8.10 8.38 -11.79
CA GLY A 84 7.56 7.45 -12.79
C GLY A 84 6.82 6.26 -12.16
N PRO A 85 5.99 5.54 -12.93
CA PRO A 85 5.31 4.35 -12.44
C PRO A 85 6.32 3.27 -12.03
N LYS A 86 6.07 2.61 -10.90
CA LYS A 86 6.90 1.48 -10.42
C LYS A 86 6.41 0.19 -11.06
N ILE A 87 7.31 -0.53 -11.71
CA ILE A 87 7.04 -1.86 -12.26
C ILE A 87 7.62 -2.89 -11.29
N THR A 88 6.79 -3.81 -10.81
CA THR A 88 7.23 -4.83 -9.85
C THR A 88 6.46 -6.14 -10.03
N LYS A 89 7.09 -7.24 -9.64
CA LYS A 89 6.49 -8.58 -9.54
C LYS A 89 6.35 -9.01 -8.08
N ASP A 90 6.86 -8.22 -7.14
CA ASP A 90 6.81 -8.52 -5.72
C ASP A 90 5.40 -8.34 -5.15
N GLY A 91 4.81 -9.42 -4.63
CA GLY A 91 3.45 -9.45 -4.11
C GLY A 91 3.24 -8.54 -2.90
N VAL A 92 4.23 -8.38 -2.01
CA VAL A 92 4.10 -7.49 -0.84
C VAL A 92 4.10 -6.02 -1.25
N SER A 93 4.93 -5.63 -2.23
CA SER A 93 4.94 -4.27 -2.78
C SER A 93 3.61 -3.94 -3.45
N VAL A 94 3.06 -4.87 -4.23
CA VAL A 94 1.73 -4.72 -4.85
C VAL A 94 0.65 -4.58 -3.77
N ALA A 95 0.63 -5.48 -2.78
CA ALA A 95 -0.35 -5.42 -1.71
C ALA A 95 -0.33 -4.08 -0.95
N ARG A 96 0.85 -3.58 -0.62
CA ARG A 96 1.02 -2.31 0.12
C ARG A 96 0.52 -1.09 -0.66
N SER A 97 0.60 -1.09 -1.98
CA SER A 97 0.22 0.04 -2.83
C SER A 97 -1.30 0.16 -3.05
N ILE A 98 -2.06 -0.90 -2.79
CA ILE A 98 -3.50 -0.92 -3.05
C ILE A 98 -4.25 -0.19 -1.93
N GLU A 99 -5.01 0.83 -2.28
CA GLU A 99 -5.96 1.51 -1.42
C GLU A 99 -7.33 1.55 -2.08
N LEU A 100 -8.36 1.15 -1.34
CA LEU A 100 -9.73 1.08 -1.83
C LEU A 100 -10.52 2.30 -1.34
N ARG A 101 -11.41 2.83 -2.19
CA ARG A 101 -12.24 3.99 -1.85
C ARG A 101 -13.27 3.70 -0.76
N ASP A 102 -13.84 2.51 -0.79
CA ASP A 102 -14.78 2.06 0.23
C ASP A 102 -14.03 1.69 1.51
N ARG A 103 -14.44 2.28 2.63
CA ARG A 103 -13.79 2.07 3.93
C ARG A 103 -13.87 0.63 4.42
N HIS A 104 -15.02 -0.04 4.20
CA HIS A 104 -15.21 -1.43 4.66
C HIS A 104 -14.40 -2.40 3.81
N GLN A 105 -14.34 -2.18 2.52
CA GLN A 105 -13.47 -2.94 1.62
C GLN A 105 -12.00 -2.69 1.97
N ASN A 106 -11.64 -1.45 2.29
CA ASN A 106 -10.27 -1.12 2.68
C ASN A 106 -9.84 -1.80 3.99
N VAL A 107 -10.77 -2.02 4.94
CA VAL A 107 -10.50 -2.84 6.13
C VAL A 107 -10.14 -4.27 5.74
N GLY A 108 -10.88 -4.89 4.81
CA GLY A 108 -10.57 -6.21 4.28
C GLY A 108 -9.20 -6.27 3.62
N ALA A 109 -8.90 -5.30 2.76
CA ALA A 109 -7.58 -5.17 2.13
C ALA A 109 -6.46 -4.99 3.18
N ALA A 110 -6.67 -4.16 4.21
CA ALA A 110 -5.70 -3.94 5.27
C ALA A 110 -5.36 -5.22 6.05
N LEU A 111 -6.34 -6.09 6.31
CA LEU A 111 -6.09 -7.38 6.96
C LEU A 111 -5.20 -8.29 6.10
N VAL A 112 -5.42 -8.35 4.79
CA VAL A 112 -4.56 -9.14 3.90
C VAL A 112 -3.17 -8.53 3.75
N LYS A 113 -3.04 -7.20 3.74
CA LYS A 113 -1.74 -6.52 3.81
C LYS A 113 -0.93 -6.93 5.04
N GLN A 114 -1.58 -7.05 6.20
CA GLN A 114 -0.92 -7.53 7.41
C GLN A 114 -0.40 -8.96 7.26
N VAL A 115 -1.18 -9.85 6.64
CA VAL A 115 -0.74 -11.22 6.37
C VAL A 115 0.48 -11.24 5.44
N ALA A 116 0.43 -10.49 4.35
CA ALA A 116 1.57 -10.39 3.42
C ALA A 116 2.82 -9.82 4.10
N SER A 117 2.69 -8.78 4.93
CA SER A 117 3.80 -8.21 5.69
C SER A 117 4.35 -9.19 6.72
N ALA A 118 3.50 -9.86 7.51
CA ALA A 118 3.94 -10.85 8.48
C ALA A 118 4.67 -12.03 7.83
N THR A 119 4.23 -12.48 6.66
CA THR A 119 4.92 -13.52 5.89
C THR A 119 6.29 -13.05 5.40
N ASN A 120 6.36 -11.80 4.91
CA ASN A 120 7.62 -11.20 4.48
C ASN A 120 8.61 -11.07 5.65
N ASP A 121 8.15 -10.62 6.80
CA ASP A 121 9.01 -10.44 7.99
C ASP A 121 9.50 -11.77 8.56
N ALA A 122 8.69 -12.83 8.43
CA ALA A 122 9.05 -14.17 8.93
C ALA A 122 9.95 -14.96 7.98
N ALA A 123 9.73 -14.86 6.66
CA ALA A 123 10.37 -15.72 5.68
C ALA A 123 11.00 -14.99 4.49
N GLY A 124 10.67 -13.72 4.26
CA GLY A 124 11.15 -12.94 3.11
C GLY A 124 10.59 -13.39 1.75
N ASP A 125 9.79 -14.46 1.72
CA ASP A 125 9.23 -15.04 0.50
C ASP A 125 7.84 -15.62 0.76
N GLY A 126 7.12 -16.01 -0.30
CA GLY A 126 5.80 -16.63 -0.21
C GLY A 126 4.64 -15.67 0.06
N THR A 127 4.83 -14.37 -0.02
CA THR A 127 3.82 -13.35 0.27
C THR A 127 2.59 -13.45 -0.62
N THR A 128 2.77 -13.71 -1.91
CA THR A 128 1.67 -13.93 -2.87
C THR A 128 0.89 -15.21 -2.53
N THR A 129 1.59 -16.30 -2.19
CA THR A 129 0.96 -17.56 -1.78
C THR A 129 0.13 -17.38 -0.51
N ALA A 130 0.68 -16.70 0.51
CA ALA A 130 -0.02 -16.40 1.75
C ALA A 130 -1.30 -15.57 1.50
N THR A 131 -1.23 -14.58 0.62
CA THR A 131 -2.38 -13.75 0.21
C THR A 131 -3.47 -14.59 -0.44
N VAL A 132 -3.13 -15.47 -1.37
CA VAL A 132 -4.09 -16.33 -2.08
C VAL A 132 -4.72 -17.36 -1.13
N LEU A 133 -3.92 -17.95 -0.23
CA LEU A 133 -4.42 -18.87 0.79
C LEU A 133 -5.38 -18.17 1.76
N THR A 134 -5.03 -16.97 2.21
CA THR A 134 -5.89 -16.16 3.09
C THR A 134 -7.24 -15.92 2.45
N ARG A 135 -7.28 -15.54 1.17
CA ARG A 135 -8.52 -15.40 0.42
C ARG A 135 -9.34 -16.67 0.38
N ALA A 136 -8.71 -17.80 0.06
CA ALA A 136 -9.39 -19.09 -0.03
C ALA A 136 -10.00 -19.52 1.32
N ILE A 137 -9.22 -19.42 2.40
CA ILE A 137 -9.67 -19.76 3.76
C ILE A 137 -10.83 -18.84 4.18
N LEU A 138 -10.72 -17.53 3.90
CA LEU A 138 -11.74 -16.56 4.30
C LEU A 138 -13.05 -16.77 3.52
N ASN A 139 -12.98 -17.02 2.21
CA ASN A 139 -14.14 -17.30 1.38
C ASN A 139 -14.92 -18.53 1.88
N GLU A 140 -14.25 -19.63 2.17
CA GLU A 140 -14.88 -20.83 2.71
C GLU A 140 -15.36 -20.64 4.15
N GLY A 141 -14.61 -19.92 4.97
CA GLY A 141 -15.01 -19.60 6.33
C GLY A 141 -16.28 -18.75 6.40
N VAL A 142 -16.40 -17.74 5.54
CA VAL A 142 -17.62 -16.89 5.48
C VAL A 142 -18.83 -17.69 5.01
N LYS A 143 -18.67 -18.61 4.05
CA LYS A 143 -19.75 -19.53 3.63
C LYS A 143 -20.20 -20.42 4.78
N SER A 144 -19.27 -20.99 5.52
CA SER A 144 -19.56 -21.85 6.67
C SER A 144 -20.31 -21.10 7.77
N VAL A 145 -19.91 -19.86 8.08
CA VAL A 145 -20.60 -18.99 9.05
C VAL A 145 -21.99 -18.61 8.54
N ALA A 146 -22.15 -18.33 7.25
CA ALA A 146 -23.45 -18.05 6.64
C ALA A 146 -24.39 -19.25 6.70
N ALA A 147 -23.86 -20.46 6.64
CA ALA A 147 -24.60 -21.71 6.82
C ALA A 147 -24.95 -22.04 8.30
N GLY A 148 -24.60 -21.15 9.23
CA GLY A 148 -24.95 -21.29 10.65
C GLY A 148 -23.88 -21.94 11.53
N MET A 149 -22.68 -22.21 11.00
CA MET A 149 -21.58 -22.74 11.81
C MET A 149 -21.11 -21.71 12.84
N ASN A 150 -20.81 -22.18 14.06
CA ASN A 150 -20.25 -21.31 15.10
C ASN A 150 -18.83 -20.83 14.71
N PRO A 151 -18.59 -19.51 14.63
CA PRO A 151 -17.28 -18.96 14.27
C PRO A 151 -16.14 -19.39 15.20
N MET A 152 -16.42 -19.63 16.47
CA MET A 152 -15.40 -20.05 17.44
C MET A 152 -14.96 -21.50 17.21
N ASP A 153 -15.89 -22.37 16.84
CA ASP A 153 -15.57 -23.77 16.52
C ASP A 153 -14.84 -23.85 15.17
N LEU A 154 -15.25 -23.01 14.20
CA LEU A 154 -14.53 -22.87 12.94
C LEU A 154 -13.07 -22.44 13.17
N ARG A 155 -12.85 -21.45 14.06
CA ARG A 155 -11.48 -21.02 14.43
C ARG A 155 -10.65 -22.14 15.03
N ARG A 156 -11.25 -22.94 15.94
CA ARG A 156 -10.57 -24.10 16.53
C ARG A 156 -10.20 -25.14 15.48
N GLY A 157 -11.14 -25.43 14.58
CA GLY A 157 -10.90 -26.35 13.45
C GLY A 157 -9.77 -25.89 12.53
N ILE A 158 -9.74 -24.60 12.18
CA ILE A 158 -8.65 -24.00 11.39
C ILE A 158 -7.31 -24.16 12.10
N GLN A 159 -7.23 -23.92 13.42
CA GLN A 159 -5.98 -24.06 14.18
C GLN A 159 -5.48 -25.51 14.16
N VAL A 160 -6.33 -26.49 14.40
CA VAL A 160 -5.98 -27.91 14.34
C VAL A 160 -5.47 -28.29 12.94
N ALA A 161 -6.15 -27.81 11.91
CA ALA A 161 -5.75 -28.04 10.52
C ALA A 161 -4.37 -27.44 10.22
N VAL A 162 -4.10 -26.21 10.70
CA VAL A 162 -2.79 -25.54 10.54
C VAL A 162 -1.68 -26.34 11.20
N ASP A 163 -1.88 -26.79 12.43
CA ASP A 163 -0.87 -27.57 13.18
C ASP A 163 -0.55 -28.89 12.44
N HIS A 164 -1.56 -29.56 11.92
CA HIS A 164 -1.40 -30.78 11.14
C HIS A 164 -0.67 -30.53 9.81
N VAL A 165 -1.07 -29.50 9.06
CA VAL A 165 -0.45 -29.13 7.77
C VAL A 165 0.99 -28.70 7.96
N VAL A 166 1.30 -27.89 8.98
CA VAL A 166 2.68 -27.46 9.29
C VAL A 166 3.56 -28.68 9.63
N SER A 167 3.04 -29.65 10.41
CA SER A 167 3.76 -30.88 10.72
C SER A 167 4.03 -31.72 9.47
N ALA A 168 3.06 -31.82 8.56
CA ALA A 168 3.22 -32.53 7.28
C ALA A 168 4.23 -31.82 6.37
N LEU A 169 4.18 -30.49 6.27
CA LEU A 169 5.11 -29.69 5.47
C LEU A 169 6.55 -29.83 5.98
N LYS A 170 6.76 -29.80 7.31
CA LYS A 170 8.10 -30.02 7.89
C LYS A 170 8.68 -31.39 7.53
N LYS A 171 7.84 -32.44 7.46
CA LYS A 171 8.26 -33.79 7.03
C LYS A 171 8.57 -33.87 5.54
N ALA A 172 7.82 -33.12 4.73
CA ALA A 172 7.98 -33.08 3.27
C ALA A 172 9.11 -32.13 2.81
N ALA A 173 9.52 -31.19 3.65
CA ALA A 173 10.56 -30.22 3.33
C ALA A 173 11.92 -30.89 3.09
N LYS A 174 12.55 -30.56 1.97
CA LYS A 174 13.91 -31.02 1.64
C LYS A 174 14.91 -29.98 2.17
N PRO A 175 15.81 -30.38 3.12
CA PRO A 175 16.85 -29.47 3.60
C PRO A 175 17.86 -29.16 2.48
N ILE A 176 18.22 -27.90 2.36
CA ILE A 176 19.26 -27.43 1.42
C ILE A 176 20.62 -27.64 2.04
N SER A 177 21.54 -28.24 1.27
CA SER A 177 22.89 -28.58 1.77
C SER A 177 24.01 -28.01 0.87
N THR A 178 23.77 -27.83 -0.41
CA THR A 178 24.79 -27.41 -1.38
C THR A 178 24.71 -25.93 -1.73
N SER A 179 25.86 -25.32 -2.04
CA SER A 179 25.94 -23.92 -2.48
C SER A 179 25.11 -23.67 -3.75
N ALA A 180 25.07 -24.65 -4.65
CA ALA A 180 24.26 -24.56 -5.87
C ALA A 180 22.73 -24.49 -5.57
N GLU A 181 22.26 -25.25 -4.58
CA GLU A 181 20.86 -25.21 -4.14
C GLU A 181 20.55 -23.86 -3.47
N ILE A 182 21.47 -23.31 -2.67
CA ILE A 182 21.34 -21.98 -2.07
C ILE A 182 21.22 -20.92 -3.16
N ALA A 183 22.09 -20.97 -4.19
CA ALA A 183 22.03 -20.05 -5.32
C ALA A 183 20.71 -20.14 -6.09
N GLN A 184 20.17 -21.36 -6.27
CA GLN A 184 18.85 -21.54 -6.92
C GLN A 184 17.71 -20.91 -6.13
N VAL A 185 17.66 -21.15 -4.82
CA VAL A 185 16.62 -20.56 -3.94
C VAL A 185 16.77 -19.04 -3.89
N GLY A 186 18.01 -18.54 -3.74
CA GLY A 186 18.28 -17.10 -3.77
C GLY A 186 17.85 -16.44 -5.10
N THR A 187 18.08 -17.11 -6.22
CA THR A 187 17.65 -16.65 -7.54
C THR A 187 16.12 -16.57 -7.66
N ILE A 188 15.41 -17.57 -7.12
CA ILE A 188 13.93 -17.57 -7.11
C ILE A 188 13.41 -16.41 -6.26
N SER A 189 13.95 -16.25 -5.05
CA SER A 189 13.56 -15.17 -4.13
C SER A 189 13.89 -13.77 -4.69
N ALA A 190 14.93 -13.66 -5.49
CA ALA A 190 15.32 -12.44 -6.21
C ALA A 190 14.57 -12.25 -7.56
N ASN A 191 13.39 -12.86 -7.73
CA ASN A 191 12.58 -12.76 -8.95
C ASN A 191 13.26 -13.22 -10.25
N GLY A 192 14.23 -14.14 -10.15
CA GLY A 192 14.96 -14.73 -11.28
C GLY A 192 16.32 -14.09 -11.54
N GLU A 193 16.79 -13.15 -10.74
CA GLU A 193 18.11 -12.53 -10.86
C GLU A 193 19.21 -13.47 -10.34
N ARG A 194 19.84 -14.18 -11.26
CA ARG A 194 20.84 -15.21 -10.94
C ARG A 194 22.07 -14.64 -10.23
N GLU A 195 22.51 -13.44 -10.61
CA GLU A 195 23.67 -12.78 -10.00
C GLU A 195 23.50 -12.57 -8.49
N ILE A 196 22.27 -12.18 -8.07
CA ILE A 196 21.91 -12.02 -6.65
C ILE A 196 21.95 -13.37 -5.95
N GLY A 197 21.37 -14.41 -6.56
CA GLY A 197 21.38 -15.77 -5.98
C GLY A 197 22.81 -16.30 -5.78
N GLU A 198 23.68 -16.11 -6.74
CA GLU A 198 25.10 -16.51 -6.64
C GLU A 198 25.88 -15.68 -5.61
N LEU A 199 25.54 -14.38 -5.48
CA LEU A 199 26.15 -13.52 -4.46
C LEU A 199 25.78 -14.00 -3.04
N ILE A 200 24.49 -14.31 -2.83
CA ILE A 200 24.00 -14.86 -1.55
C ILE A 200 24.67 -16.19 -1.24
N ALA A 201 24.77 -17.11 -2.21
CA ALA A 201 25.43 -18.40 -2.00
C ALA A 201 26.89 -18.23 -1.57
N ARG A 202 27.65 -17.34 -2.23
CA ARG A 202 29.05 -17.04 -1.84
C ARG A 202 29.16 -16.40 -0.46
N ALA A 203 28.18 -15.54 -0.08
CA ALA A 203 28.16 -14.97 1.26
C ALA A 203 27.90 -16.05 2.30
N MET A 204 26.94 -16.95 2.06
CA MET A 204 26.63 -18.09 2.94
C MET A 204 27.79 -19.07 3.10
N GLU A 205 28.58 -19.28 2.07
CA GLU A 205 29.82 -20.11 2.18
C GLU A 205 30.83 -19.52 3.17
N ARG A 206 30.89 -18.17 3.26
CA ARG A 206 31.85 -17.50 4.17
C ARG A 206 31.36 -17.42 5.60
N VAL A 207 30.08 -17.17 5.82
CA VAL A 207 29.51 -16.98 7.17
C VAL A 207 28.91 -18.28 7.75
N GLY A 208 28.69 -19.30 6.92
CA GLY A 208 28.01 -20.54 7.32
C GLY A 208 26.50 -20.40 7.35
N LYS A 209 25.79 -21.54 7.55
CA LYS A 209 24.34 -21.62 7.49
C LYS A 209 23.61 -20.84 8.59
N GLU A 210 24.25 -20.63 9.72
CA GLU A 210 23.74 -19.89 10.89
C GLU A 210 24.22 -18.42 10.90
N GLY A 211 24.97 -18.03 9.88
CA GLY A 211 25.53 -16.69 9.78
C GLY A 211 24.52 -15.66 9.36
N VAL A 212 24.71 -14.41 9.81
CA VAL A 212 23.93 -13.24 9.39
C VAL A 212 24.65 -12.55 8.23
N ILE A 213 23.92 -12.24 7.17
CA ILE A 213 24.43 -11.58 5.96
C ILE A 213 23.86 -10.15 5.92
#